data_d63d7a737619a369cfbb1a8a397c8da3
#
_entry.id   d63d7a737619a369cfbb1a8a397c8da3
#
_cell.length_a   1.000
_cell.length_b   1.000
_cell.length_c   1.000
_cell.angle_alpha   90.00
_cell.angle_beta   90.00
_cell.angle_gamma   90.00
#
_symmetry.space_group_name_H-M   'P 1'
#
loop_
_entity.id
_entity.type
_entity.pdbx_description
1 polymer ?
#
loop_
_entity_poly.entity_id
_entity_poly.type
_entity_poly.pdbx_seq_one_letter_code
_entity_poly.pdbx_strand_id
1 'polypeptide(L)'
;MLPVEYVPTDQYMQVYHNALKHYAKPVANAVGMLADKIIENKGKKMVLVSLARAGIPIGILVKRYIKFKYGINVPHYSISIIRGRGIDDNAMKYLLEKYRPQQILFVDGWIGKGAILNELKKDISAYEGVSADIAVVADPANVTELCGTHEDILIPSSCLNSTVSGLISRTF
;
A
#
# COMPACT_ATOMS: atom_id res chain seq x y z
N MET A 1 -13.11 18.76 -16.68
CA MET A 1 -11.89 19.59 -16.86
C MET A 1 -10.72 18.60 -16.88
N LEU A 2 -10.01 18.46 -18.00
CA LEU A 2 -8.83 17.60 -18.04
C LEU A 2 -7.73 18.27 -17.20
N PRO A 3 -7.12 17.57 -16.25
CA PRO A 3 -6.06 18.13 -15.43
C PRO A 3 -4.82 18.39 -16.29
N VAL A 4 -4.30 19.59 -16.20
CA VAL A 4 -2.97 19.88 -16.75
C VAL A 4 -1.96 19.41 -15.71
N GLU A 5 -1.32 18.27 -15.96
CA GLU A 5 -0.26 17.79 -15.06
C GLU A 5 0.95 18.73 -15.16
N TYR A 6 1.42 19.14 -14.02
CA TYR A 6 2.64 19.94 -13.91
C TYR A 6 3.85 19.07 -14.21
N VAL A 7 4.66 19.46 -15.17
CA VAL A 7 5.94 18.79 -15.46
C VAL A 7 6.92 19.15 -14.32
N PRO A 8 7.45 18.16 -13.59
CA PRO A 8 8.41 18.42 -12.53
C PRO A 8 9.64 19.18 -13.06
N THR A 9 10.13 20.15 -12.30
CA THR A 9 11.37 20.87 -12.65
C THR A 9 12.59 19.96 -12.58
N ASP A 10 13.67 20.29 -13.29
CA ASP A 10 14.93 19.54 -13.21
C ASP A 10 15.46 19.46 -11.77
N GLN A 11 15.33 20.54 -10.99
CA GLN A 11 15.71 20.58 -9.59
C GLN A 11 14.90 19.59 -8.75
N TYR A 12 13.59 19.50 -8.99
CA TYR A 12 12.73 18.52 -8.31
C TYR A 12 13.14 17.09 -8.66
N MET A 13 13.38 16.82 -9.95
CA MET A 13 13.83 15.50 -10.41
C MET A 13 15.19 15.11 -9.83
N GLN A 14 16.09 16.07 -9.67
CA GLN A 14 17.37 15.83 -9.04
C GLN A 14 17.22 15.44 -7.56
N VAL A 15 16.35 16.14 -6.82
CA VAL A 15 16.01 15.78 -5.42
C VAL A 15 15.40 14.38 -5.35
N TYR A 16 14.47 14.06 -6.26
CA TYR A 16 13.88 12.73 -6.35
C TYR A 16 14.92 11.63 -6.59
N HIS A 17 15.83 11.81 -7.56
CA HIS A 17 16.88 10.83 -7.85
C HIS A 17 17.85 10.66 -6.67
N ASN A 18 18.19 11.72 -5.99
CA ASN A 18 19.02 11.68 -4.79
C ASN A 18 18.31 10.93 -3.65
N ALA A 19 17.03 11.22 -3.42
CA ALA A 19 16.21 10.50 -2.44
C ALA A 19 16.09 9.01 -2.78
N LEU A 20 15.80 8.68 -4.05
CA LEU A 20 15.73 7.30 -4.51
C LEU A 20 17.04 6.54 -4.25
N LYS A 21 18.18 7.14 -4.58
CA LYS A 21 19.50 6.55 -4.36
C LYS A 21 19.79 6.34 -2.86
N HIS A 22 19.42 7.31 -2.04
CA HIS A 22 19.68 7.27 -0.59
C HIS A 22 18.77 6.25 0.12
N TYR A 23 17.48 6.22 -0.22
CA TYR A 23 16.50 5.40 0.48
C TYR A 23 16.24 4.02 -0.17
N ALA A 24 16.82 3.72 -1.34
CA ALA A 24 16.59 2.44 -2.02
C ALA A 24 16.88 1.22 -1.13
N LYS A 25 18.04 1.22 -0.45
CA LYS A 25 18.43 0.11 0.42
C LYS A 25 17.59 0.01 1.70
N PRO A 26 17.36 1.08 2.48
CA PRO A 26 16.45 1.04 3.61
C PRO A 26 15.05 0.55 3.24
N VAL A 27 14.47 1.09 2.17
CA VAL A 27 13.14 0.68 1.70
C VAL A 27 13.13 -0.79 1.24
N ALA A 28 14.13 -1.24 0.51
CA ALA A 28 14.24 -2.64 0.08
C ALA A 28 14.32 -3.61 1.28
N ASN A 29 15.09 -3.25 2.31
CA ASN A 29 15.17 -4.05 3.53
C ASN A 29 13.81 -4.10 4.24
N ALA A 30 13.15 -2.96 4.41
CA ALA A 30 11.84 -2.90 5.05
C ALA A 30 10.77 -3.68 4.27
N VAL A 31 10.79 -3.62 2.92
CA VAL A 31 9.92 -4.44 2.06
C VAL A 31 10.19 -5.94 2.26
N GLY A 32 11.47 -6.34 2.35
CA GLY A 32 11.86 -7.72 2.61
C GLY A 32 11.35 -8.21 3.96
N MET A 33 11.59 -7.44 5.03
CA MET A 33 11.10 -7.76 6.38
C MET A 33 9.57 -7.84 6.43
N LEU A 34 8.88 -6.90 5.78
CA LEU A 34 7.42 -6.93 5.67
C LEU A 34 6.93 -8.19 4.97
N ALA A 35 7.52 -8.54 3.83
CA ALA A 35 7.13 -9.71 3.06
C ALA A 35 7.36 -11.02 3.83
N ASP A 36 8.44 -11.12 4.60
CA ASP A 36 8.72 -12.26 5.49
C ASP A 36 7.64 -12.39 6.56
N LYS A 37 7.33 -11.29 7.28
CA LYS A 37 6.23 -11.26 8.26
C LYS A 37 4.87 -11.63 7.65
N ILE A 38 4.59 -11.17 6.44
CA ILE A 38 3.34 -11.53 5.74
C ILE A 38 3.26 -13.04 5.51
N ILE A 39 4.33 -13.67 5.03
CA ILE A 39 4.35 -15.13 4.80
C ILE A 39 4.20 -15.89 6.12
N GLU A 40 4.84 -15.45 7.19
CA GLU A 40 4.74 -16.06 8.52
C GLU A 40 3.31 -15.99 9.08
N ASN A 41 2.65 -14.84 8.95
CA ASN A 41 1.32 -14.60 9.53
C ASN A 41 0.15 -15.10 8.68
N LYS A 42 0.21 -14.92 7.34
CA LYS A 42 -0.90 -15.22 6.42
C LYS A 42 -0.68 -16.50 5.61
N GLY A 43 0.53 -17.03 5.62
CA GLY A 43 0.88 -18.23 4.84
C GLY A 43 0.91 -17.98 3.33
N LYS A 44 0.70 -19.04 2.55
CA LYS A 44 0.89 -19.02 1.08
C LYS A 44 -0.37 -18.66 0.29
N LYS A 45 -1.54 -18.71 0.92
CA LYS A 45 -2.85 -18.51 0.26
C LYS A 45 -3.44 -17.15 0.61
N MET A 46 -2.81 -16.08 0.11
CA MET A 46 -3.28 -14.72 0.32
C MET A 46 -3.44 -13.98 -1.00
N VAL A 47 -4.15 -12.88 -0.98
CA VAL A 47 -4.22 -11.87 -2.04
C VAL A 47 -3.85 -10.52 -1.47
N LEU A 48 -2.89 -9.84 -2.09
CA LEU A 48 -2.49 -8.49 -1.71
C LEU A 48 -3.41 -7.48 -2.37
N VAL A 49 -3.96 -6.57 -1.59
CA VAL A 49 -4.88 -5.53 -2.06
C VAL A 49 -4.31 -4.17 -1.66
N SER A 50 -3.62 -3.53 -2.59
CA SER A 50 -3.00 -2.22 -2.35
C SER A 50 -4.02 -1.11 -2.31
N LEU A 51 -3.95 -0.29 -1.26
CA LEU A 51 -4.73 0.94 -1.19
C LEU A 51 -4.16 1.95 -2.19
N ALA A 52 -4.98 2.35 -3.13
CA ALA A 52 -4.56 3.27 -4.16
C ALA A 52 -4.42 4.68 -3.58
N ARG A 53 -3.33 5.38 -3.88
CA ARG A 53 -2.27 5.01 -4.84
C ARG A 53 -0.96 4.60 -4.15
N ALA A 54 -0.70 5.08 -2.93
CA ALA A 54 0.58 4.92 -2.22
C ALA A 54 0.96 3.44 -2.01
N GLY A 55 -0.03 2.58 -1.77
CA GLY A 55 0.18 1.16 -1.57
C GLY A 55 0.56 0.37 -2.83
N ILE A 56 0.26 0.90 -4.03
CA ILE A 56 0.45 0.14 -5.29
C ILE A 56 1.91 -0.27 -5.53
N PRO A 57 2.88 0.65 -5.52
CA PRO A 57 4.28 0.26 -5.71
C PRO A 57 4.77 -0.70 -4.62
N ILE A 58 4.28 -0.56 -3.40
CA ILE A 58 4.65 -1.44 -2.29
C ILE A 58 4.09 -2.85 -2.50
N GLY A 59 2.82 -3.00 -2.83
CA GLY A 59 2.25 -4.31 -3.13
C GLY A 59 2.96 -5.03 -4.27
N ILE A 60 3.40 -4.29 -5.29
CA ILE A 60 4.23 -4.84 -6.39
C ILE A 60 5.59 -5.33 -5.87
N LEU A 61 6.26 -4.54 -5.03
CA LEU A 61 7.58 -4.90 -4.47
C LEU A 61 7.48 -6.11 -3.54
N VAL A 62 6.49 -6.13 -2.64
CA VAL A 62 6.21 -7.28 -1.75
C VAL A 62 5.92 -8.54 -2.57
N LYS A 63 5.05 -8.46 -3.59
CA LYS A 63 4.77 -9.58 -4.49
C LYS A 63 6.02 -10.10 -5.19
N ARG A 64 6.87 -9.19 -5.70
CA ARG A 64 8.13 -9.57 -6.38
C ARG A 64 9.10 -10.26 -5.42
N TYR A 65 9.25 -9.74 -4.21
CA TYR A 65 10.10 -10.33 -3.19
C TYR A 65 9.60 -11.72 -2.77
N ILE A 66 8.30 -11.88 -2.53
CA ILE A 66 7.69 -13.18 -2.19
C ILE A 66 7.94 -14.19 -3.31
N LYS A 67 7.78 -13.78 -4.57
CA LYS A 67 8.07 -14.64 -5.72
C LYS A 67 9.54 -15.02 -5.79
N PHE A 68 10.43 -14.07 -5.56
CA PHE A 68 11.90 -14.29 -5.61
C PHE A 68 12.37 -15.22 -4.48
N LYS A 69 11.96 -14.95 -3.24
CA LYS A 69 12.47 -15.68 -2.07
C LYS A 69 11.77 -17.02 -1.83
N TYR A 70 10.47 -17.06 -2.06
CA TYR A 70 9.62 -18.21 -1.70
C TYR A 70 9.05 -18.99 -2.89
N GLY A 71 9.26 -18.52 -4.12
CA GLY A 71 8.70 -19.13 -5.34
C GLY A 71 7.18 -19.00 -5.47
N ILE A 72 6.52 -18.19 -4.63
CA ILE A 72 5.07 -18.06 -4.57
C ILE A 72 4.60 -16.89 -5.43
N ASN A 73 3.68 -17.13 -6.36
CA ASN A 73 3.07 -16.07 -7.16
C ASN A 73 1.76 -15.60 -6.49
N VAL A 74 1.84 -14.59 -5.65
CA VAL A 74 0.69 -14.01 -4.94
C VAL A 74 -0.11 -13.12 -5.88
N PRO A 75 -1.46 -13.27 -5.97
CA PRO A 75 -2.31 -12.31 -6.67
C PRO A 75 -2.19 -10.93 -6.02
N HIS A 76 -2.24 -9.88 -6.86
CA HIS A 76 -2.17 -8.50 -6.39
C HIS A 76 -3.18 -7.65 -7.14
N TYR A 77 -3.97 -6.90 -6.40
CA TYR A 77 -4.96 -5.93 -6.89
C TYR A 77 -4.73 -4.57 -6.24
N SER A 78 -5.36 -3.57 -6.82
CA SER A 78 -5.41 -2.22 -6.25
C SER A 78 -6.86 -1.84 -6.04
N ILE A 79 -7.14 -1.17 -4.93
CA ILE A 79 -8.49 -0.71 -4.59
C ILE A 79 -8.44 0.75 -4.14
N SER A 80 -9.44 1.52 -4.54
CA SER A 80 -9.57 2.90 -4.10
C SER A 80 -10.14 2.96 -2.68
N ILE A 81 -9.57 3.86 -1.87
CA ILE A 81 -10.11 4.26 -0.58
C ILE A 81 -10.07 5.78 -0.48
N ILE A 82 -11.18 6.39 -0.13
CA ILE A 82 -11.32 7.84 -0.08
C ILE A 82 -11.82 8.23 1.31
N ARG A 83 -11.08 9.11 1.98
CA ARG A 83 -11.47 9.60 3.30
C ARG A 83 -12.87 10.20 3.26
N GLY A 84 -13.74 9.72 4.15
CA GLY A 84 -15.14 10.14 4.25
C GLY A 84 -16.09 9.53 3.21
N ARG A 85 -15.57 8.74 2.24
CA ARG A 85 -16.36 7.97 1.28
C ARG A 85 -16.15 6.47 1.38
N GLY A 86 -15.03 6.06 1.98
CA GLY A 86 -14.70 4.68 2.21
C GLY A 86 -14.01 3.98 1.03
N ILE A 87 -14.06 2.64 1.09
CA ILE A 87 -13.47 1.73 0.10
C ILE A 87 -14.45 1.49 -1.06
N ASP A 88 -13.91 1.15 -2.24
CA ASP A 88 -14.71 0.84 -3.42
C ASP A 88 -15.47 -0.49 -3.25
N ASP A 89 -16.79 -0.40 -3.05
CA ASP A 89 -17.67 -1.56 -2.85
C ASP A 89 -17.69 -2.51 -4.05
N ASN A 90 -17.61 -2.00 -5.27
CA ASN A 90 -17.63 -2.86 -6.46
C ASN A 90 -16.35 -3.66 -6.57
N ALA A 91 -15.21 -3.05 -6.24
CA ALA A 91 -13.93 -3.74 -6.19
C ALA A 91 -13.91 -4.79 -5.06
N MET A 92 -14.49 -4.48 -3.88
CA MET A 92 -14.61 -5.47 -2.79
C MET A 92 -15.49 -6.65 -3.18
N LYS A 93 -16.63 -6.42 -3.79
CA LYS A 93 -17.50 -7.50 -4.30
C LYS A 93 -16.75 -8.39 -5.28
N TYR A 94 -16.07 -7.81 -6.26
CA TYR A 94 -15.25 -8.56 -7.22
C TYR A 94 -14.17 -9.41 -6.57
N LEU A 95 -13.52 -8.91 -5.52
CA LEU A 95 -12.52 -9.67 -4.78
C LEU A 95 -13.14 -10.83 -4.02
N LEU A 96 -14.29 -10.63 -3.37
CA LEU A 96 -15.00 -11.64 -2.59
C LEU A 96 -15.67 -12.72 -3.44
N GLU A 97 -15.96 -12.47 -4.72
CA GLU A 97 -16.37 -13.51 -5.67
C GLU A 97 -15.22 -14.47 -6.01
N LYS A 98 -13.97 -14.05 -5.90
CA LYS A 98 -12.78 -14.82 -6.30
C LYS A 98 -11.99 -15.41 -5.15
N TYR A 99 -12.02 -14.75 -4.00
CA TYR A 99 -11.18 -15.08 -2.86
C TYR A 99 -12.01 -15.18 -1.58
N ARG A 100 -11.60 -16.06 -0.69
CA ARG A 100 -12.19 -16.12 0.65
C ARG A 100 -11.82 -14.85 1.42
N PRO A 101 -12.72 -14.32 2.28
CA PRO A 101 -12.46 -13.10 3.06
C PRO A 101 -11.12 -13.11 3.79
N GLN A 102 -10.73 -14.23 4.40
CA GLN A 102 -9.51 -14.39 5.18
C GLN A 102 -8.23 -14.33 4.35
N GLN A 103 -8.32 -14.42 3.02
CA GLN A 103 -7.18 -14.35 2.12
C GLN A 103 -6.80 -12.90 1.79
N ILE A 104 -7.72 -11.95 2.00
CA ILE A 104 -7.52 -10.54 1.68
C ILE A 104 -6.57 -9.91 2.70
N LEU A 105 -5.50 -9.28 2.20
CA LEU A 105 -4.57 -8.50 2.99
C LEU A 105 -4.37 -7.14 2.34
N PHE A 106 -4.74 -6.09 3.04
CA PHE A 106 -4.54 -4.72 2.57
C PHE A 106 -3.07 -4.31 2.69
N VAL A 107 -2.61 -3.49 1.73
CA VAL A 107 -1.22 -3.02 1.67
C VAL A 107 -1.20 -1.52 1.43
N ASP A 108 -0.37 -0.80 2.19
CA ASP A 108 -0.07 0.60 1.95
C ASP A 108 1.43 0.86 2.12
N GLY A 109 1.88 2.06 1.83
CA GLY A 109 3.29 2.42 1.90
C GLY A 109 3.74 2.82 3.31
N TRP A 110 3.06 3.78 3.87
CA TRP A 110 3.39 4.42 5.14
C TRP A 110 2.12 4.72 5.92
N ILE A 111 2.14 4.50 7.21
CA ILE A 111 1.02 4.80 8.07
C ILE A 111 1.45 5.79 9.16
N GLY A 112 0.75 6.92 9.24
CA GLY A 112 0.96 7.92 10.27
C GLY A 112 -0.02 7.77 11.41
N LYS A 113 -0.83 8.80 11.66
CA LYS A 113 -1.81 8.81 12.77
C LYS A 113 -2.99 7.82 12.62
N GLY A 114 -2.96 6.94 11.63
CA GLY A 114 -3.97 5.90 11.45
C GLY A 114 -5.27 6.34 10.77
N ALA A 115 -5.32 7.52 10.16
CA ALA A 115 -6.57 8.03 9.57
C ALA A 115 -7.13 7.09 8.48
N ILE A 116 -6.28 6.57 7.59
CA ILE A 116 -6.68 5.62 6.54
C ILE A 116 -7.02 4.26 7.14
N LEU A 117 -6.28 3.82 8.16
CA LEU A 117 -6.59 2.56 8.85
C LEU A 117 -7.97 2.63 9.55
N ASN A 118 -8.31 3.75 10.15
CA ASN A 118 -9.61 3.94 10.78
C ASN A 118 -10.75 3.94 9.75
N GLU A 119 -10.56 4.57 8.59
CA GLU A 119 -11.51 4.52 7.48
C GLU A 119 -11.66 3.07 6.97
N LEU A 120 -10.55 2.36 6.76
CA LEU A 120 -10.54 0.97 6.36
C LEU A 120 -11.30 0.08 7.36
N LYS A 121 -11.01 0.19 8.65
CA LYS A 121 -11.68 -0.57 9.71
C LYS A 121 -13.19 -0.35 9.71
N LYS A 122 -13.61 0.90 9.57
CA LYS A 122 -15.03 1.28 9.51
C LYS A 122 -15.72 0.59 8.34
N ASP A 123 -15.15 0.65 7.15
CA ASP A 123 -15.80 0.12 5.95
C ASP A 123 -15.73 -1.41 5.89
N ILE A 124 -14.60 -1.99 6.26
CA ILE A 124 -14.43 -3.45 6.26
C ILE A 124 -15.36 -4.13 7.26
N SER A 125 -15.84 -3.45 8.29
CA SER A 125 -16.84 -4.00 9.21
C SER A 125 -18.14 -4.45 8.53
N ALA A 126 -18.44 -3.93 7.33
CA ALA A 126 -19.58 -4.37 6.51
C ALA A 126 -19.35 -5.68 5.75
N TYR A 127 -18.11 -6.19 5.70
CA TYR A 127 -17.75 -7.40 4.95
C TYR A 127 -17.37 -8.54 5.91
N GLU A 128 -18.30 -9.46 6.13
CA GLU A 128 -18.13 -10.56 7.08
C GLU A 128 -16.87 -11.39 6.77
N GLY A 129 -16.04 -11.61 7.77
CA GLY A 129 -14.83 -12.42 7.69
C GLY A 129 -13.62 -11.76 7.02
N VAL A 130 -13.75 -10.52 6.50
CA VAL A 130 -12.60 -9.74 6.01
C VAL A 130 -11.92 -9.05 7.17
N SER A 131 -10.60 -9.22 7.29
CA SER A 131 -9.80 -8.47 8.26
C SER A 131 -9.41 -7.11 7.70
N ALA A 132 -9.47 -6.07 8.54
CA ALA A 132 -8.91 -4.75 8.23
C ALA A 132 -7.40 -4.68 8.52
N ASP A 133 -6.70 -5.82 8.66
CA ASP A 133 -5.25 -5.85 8.78
C ASP A 133 -4.60 -5.17 7.57
N ILE A 134 -3.66 -4.31 7.87
CA ILE A 134 -2.90 -3.57 6.85
C ILE A 134 -1.41 -3.83 7.00
N ALA A 135 -0.78 -4.17 5.89
CA ALA A 135 0.66 -4.36 5.79
C ALA A 135 1.30 -3.10 5.21
N VAL A 136 2.28 -2.52 5.89
CA VAL A 136 2.95 -1.28 5.49
C VAL A 136 4.46 -1.38 5.56
N VAL A 137 5.16 -0.60 4.74
CA VAL A 137 6.63 -0.55 4.80
C VAL A 137 7.10 0.15 6.06
N ALA A 138 6.49 1.29 6.38
CA ALA A 138 6.86 2.09 7.55
C ALA A 138 5.65 2.43 8.41
N ASP A 139 5.76 2.17 9.72
CA ASP A 139 4.75 2.47 10.74
C ASP A 139 5.38 3.15 11.96
N PRO A 140 5.75 4.44 11.87
CA PRO A 140 6.33 5.17 12.99
C PRO A 140 5.37 5.37 14.16
N ALA A 141 4.08 5.18 13.96
CA ALA A 141 3.06 5.33 15.00
C ALA A 141 2.72 4.02 15.75
N ASN A 142 3.32 2.89 15.37
CA ASN A 142 3.06 1.58 15.96
C ASN A 142 1.56 1.19 15.97
N VAL A 143 0.89 1.34 14.86
CA VAL A 143 -0.56 1.07 14.74
C VAL A 143 -0.88 -0.26 14.05
N THR A 144 0.13 -0.95 13.49
CA THR A 144 -0.01 -2.27 12.88
C THR A 144 1.16 -3.20 13.21
N GLU A 145 0.87 -4.48 13.36
CA GLU A 145 1.91 -5.50 13.56
C GLU A 145 2.64 -5.86 12.25
N LEU A 146 1.94 -5.76 11.11
CA LEU A 146 2.49 -6.06 9.80
C LEU A 146 3.19 -4.85 9.19
N CYS A 147 4.35 -4.49 9.74
CA CYS A 147 5.18 -3.42 9.22
C CYS A 147 6.62 -3.90 8.93
N GLY A 148 7.26 -3.25 7.97
CA GLY A 148 8.67 -3.49 7.65
C GLY A 148 9.61 -2.82 8.64
N THR A 149 9.25 -1.63 9.10
CA THR A 149 10.00 -0.87 10.10
C THR A 149 9.10 0.09 10.85
N HIS A 150 9.49 0.44 12.08
CA HIS A 150 8.88 1.53 12.86
C HIS A 150 9.64 2.86 12.71
N GLU A 151 10.71 2.87 11.94
CA GLU A 151 11.40 4.12 11.60
C GLU A 151 10.60 4.93 10.59
N ASP A 152 10.61 6.24 10.74
CA ASP A 152 10.03 7.16 9.76
C ASP A 152 10.97 7.32 8.57
N ILE A 153 10.84 6.44 7.60
CA ILE A 153 11.65 6.45 6.38
C ILE A 153 10.89 7.04 5.20
N LEU A 154 11.58 7.85 4.40
CA LEU A 154 11.02 8.34 3.15
C LEU A 154 10.89 7.20 2.14
N ILE A 155 9.67 7.02 1.64
CA ILE A 155 9.40 6.14 0.51
C ILE A 155 9.43 7.00 -0.77
N PRO A 156 10.45 6.86 -1.65
CA PRO A 156 10.66 7.79 -2.75
C PRO A 156 9.48 7.92 -3.72
N SER A 157 8.67 6.87 -3.89
CA SER A 157 7.47 6.93 -4.72
C SER A 157 6.43 7.94 -4.23
N SER A 158 6.45 8.30 -2.94
CA SER A 158 5.56 9.33 -2.39
C SER A 158 5.90 10.73 -2.91
N CYS A 159 7.15 10.97 -3.30
CA CYS A 159 7.57 12.24 -3.90
C CYS A 159 6.89 12.51 -5.25
N LEU A 160 6.47 11.46 -5.95
CA LEU A 160 5.75 11.56 -7.22
C LEU A 160 4.23 11.70 -7.03
N ASN A 161 3.73 11.54 -5.82
CA ASN A 161 2.35 11.83 -5.46
C ASN A 161 2.17 13.33 -5.23
N SER A 162 2.30 14.13 -6.29
CA SER A 162 2.08 15.56 -6.19
C SER A 162 0.64 15.87 -5.75
N THR A 163 0.44 17.04 -5.16
CA THR A 163 -0.86 17.52 -4.69
C THR A 163 -1.90 17.56 -5.83
N VAL A 164 -1.47 17.89 -7.04
CA VAL A 164 -2.33 17.94 -8.23
C VAL A 164 -2.80 16.54 -8.61
N SER A 165 -1.89 15.59 -8.69
CA SER A 165 -2.21 14.18 -8.96
C SER A 165 -3.07 13.54 -7.85
N GLY A 166 -2.90 13.97 -6.59
CA GLY A 166 -3.75 13.58 -5.46
C GLY A 166 -5.17 14.11 -5.57
N LEU A 167 -5.34 15.34 -6.03
CA LEU A 167 -6.65 15.95 -6.26
C LEU A 167 -7.42 15.24 -7.38
N ILE A 168 -6.75 14.91 -8.48
CA ILE A 168 -7.37 14.23 -9.63
C ILE A 168 -7.86 12.84 -9.26
N SER A 169 -7.09 12.07 -8.51
CA SER A 169 -7.50 10.73 -8.09
C SER A 169 -8.62 10.72 -7.04
N ARG A 170 -9.01 11.89 -6.51
CA ARG A 170 -10.04 12.04 -5.47
C ARG A 170 -11.33 12.69 -5.97
N THR A 171 -11.38 13.05 -7.22
CA THR A 171 -12.53 13.77 -7.82
C THR A 171 -13.47 12.88 -8.63
N PHE A 172 -13.22 11.58 -8.66
CA PHE A 172 -14.09 10.63 -9.37
C PHE A 172 -14.66 9.59 -8.44
#